data_08485703c8539e022ed9d706aa5608d9
#
_entry.id   08485703c8539e022ed9d706aa5608d9
#
_cell.length_a   1.000
_cell.length_b   1.000
_cell.length_c   1.000
_cell.angle_alpha   90.00
_cell.angle_beta   90.00
_cell.angle_gamma   90.00
#
_symmetry.space_group_name_H-M   'P 1'
#
loop_
_entity.id
_entity.type
_entity.pdbx_description
1 polymer ?
#
loop_
_entity_poly.entity_id
_entity_poly.type
_entity_poly.pdbx_seq_one_letter_code
_entity_poly.pdbx_strand_id
1 'polypeptide(L)'
;MHSRREFLIVGAGALLSINLPASAQERTGHGLGATAVTQVFGDGVRLTAVAVEYHEPIAAGGLSPSAFTVEGRTVTDVFASTSADPADRVDAGRFVIVALAPEDEGALLAERVQAQGGGGEGGPPAGGGPGQAGDIPTYDTVYRDAEARVGQTGTIATLDGDALAASGEMLATSDTLNLVVDDFRQLQFNDREIGDLLRYNLFVPKDYDASRSYPLVLFMHDAGATSDVTRTTLYQGLGAVIWASPQDQAERPCFVLAPQYAEIIADDDSRTSSMMETTIHLIEALAQEYAIDRDRLYVTGQSGGCMMSIAMDIAYPGLFAASFLVAGQWNPALVAPLARQKLFIVVSQDDSKAWPGQNSITAVLEQEGARVNRAVWDARWNAEEFRTAFDEFNAEGSPINYVAFGEGTVIPEGESTAGASGHRNTWRVAYTIEPVREWIFRQQR
;
A
#
# COMPACT_ATOMS: atom_id res chain seq x y z
N MET A 1 74.43 10.28 -70.38
CA MET A 1 75.49 9.24 -70.30
C MET A 1 75.12 8.21 -69.29
N HIS A 2 74.95 6.96 -69.76
CA HIS A 2 75.09 5.65 -69.10
C HIS A 2 74.33 5.45 -67.77
N SER A 3 73.27 4.69 -67.80
CA SER A 3 73.18 3.18 -67.81
C SER A 3 73.47 2.51 -66.44
N ARG A 4 72.48 1.91 -65.84
CA ARG A 4 72.34 0.43 -65.70
C ARG A 4 71.13 0.03 -64.89
N ARG A 5 70.41 -0.90 -65.46
CA ARG A 5 69.36 -1.70 -64.84
C ARG A 5 69.93 -2.77 -63.93
N GLU A 6 69.35 -3.00 -62.79
CA GLU A 6 69.41 -4.32 -62.16
C GLU A 6 68.01 -4.71 -61.63
N PHE A 7 67.66 -5.91 -62.01
CA PHE A 7 66.43 -6.60 -61.60
C PHE A 7 66.66 -7.26 -60.22
N LEU A 8 65.71 -7.09 -59.27
CA LEU A 8 65.64 -7.93 -58.09
C LEU A 8 64.22 -8.50 -57.97
N ILE A 9 64.23 -9.84 -57.97
CA ILE A 9 63.01 -10.67 -57.76
C ILE A 9 62.62 -10.58 -56.32
N VAL A 10 61.35 -10.15 -56.06
CA VAL A 10 60.78 -10.22 -54.72
C VAL A 10 59.82 -11.41 -54.64
N GLY A 11 60.16 -12.35 -53.82
CA GLY A 11 59.30 -13.48 -53.46
C GLY A 11 58.14 -13.04 -52.62
N ALA A 12 56.95 -13.45 -53.03
CA ALA A 12 55.72 -13.25 -52.28
C ALA A 12 55.68 -14.23 -51.09
N GLY A 13 55.95 -13.74 -49.89
CA GLY A 13 55.63 -14.41 -48.65
C GLY A 13 54.19 -14.09 -48.21
N ALA A 14 53.30 -15.04 -48.34
CA ALA A 14 51.97 -14.94 -47.78
C ALA A 14 52.05 -15.04 -46.23
N LEU A 15 51.87 -13.90 -45.57
CA LEU A 15 51.60 -13.88 -44.11
C LEU A 15 50.12 -14.25 -43.89
N LEU A 16 49.88 -15.49 -43.45
CA LEU A 16 48.60 -15.86 -42.81
C LEU A 16 48.52 -15.12 -41.47
N SER A 17 47.73 -14.04 -41.43
CA SER A 17 47.24 -13.44 -40.19
C SER A 17 46.21 -14.40 -39.56
N ILE A 18 46.63 -15.14 -38.56
CA ILE A 18 45.72 -15.85 -37.67
C ILE A 18 45.03 -14.77 -36.86
N ASN A 19 43.78 -14.46 -37.20
CA ASN A 19 42.89 -13.74 -36.32
C ASN A 19 42.56 -14.67 -35.15
N LEU A 20 43.27 -14.50 -34.05
CA LEU A 20 42.85 -14.99 -32.76
C LEU A 20 41.56 -14.23 -32.39
N PRO A 21 40.49 -14.91 -31.95
CA PRO A 21 39.35 -14.20 -31.41
C PRO A 21 39.84 -13.30 -30.28
N ALA A 22 39.47 -12.04 -30.31
CA ALA A 22 39.67 -11.12 -29.19
C ALA A 22 39.09 -11.82 -27.96
N SER A 23 39.95 -12.15 -26.98
CA SER A 23 39.48 -12.60 -25.68
C SER A 23 38.60 -11.51 -25.15
N ALA A 24 37.30 -11.79 -24.96
CA ALA A 24 36.39 -10.92 -24.25
C ALA A 24 37.08 -10.59 -22.91
N GLN A 25 37.43 -9.34 -22.73
CA GLN A 25 38.04 -8.85 -21.51
C GLN A 25 36.92 -8.84 -20.49
N GLU A 26 36.92 -9.79 -19.55
CA GLU A 26 35.98 -9.83 -18.43
C GLU A 26 36.13 -8.51 -17.67
N ARG A 27 35.12 -7.67 -17.78
CA ARG A 27 34.95 -6.49 -16.92
C ARG A 27 34.30 -6.93 -15.63
N THR A 28 34.77 -6.46 -14.48
CA THR A 28 34.08 -6.66 -13.21
C THR A 28 32.79 -5.85 -13.23
N GLY A 29 31.64 -6.49 -13.00
CA GLY A 29 30.32 -5.85 -12.95
C GLY A 29 30.18 -5.06 -11.68
N HIS A 30 30.52 -3.77 -11.72
CA HIS A 30 30.21 -2.86 -10.61
C HIS A 30 28.90 -2.15 -10.92
N GLY A 31 27.87 -2.37 -10.08
CA GLY A 31 26.70 -1.49 -10.03
C GLY A 31 27.10 -0.09 -9.61
N LEU A 32 26.47 0.93 -10.18
CA LEU A 32 26.68 2.33 -9.83
C LEU A 32 26.08 2.69 -8.47
N GLY A 33 24.96 2.03 -8.12
CA GLY A 33 24.22 2.23 -6.90
C GLY A 33 23.10 1.20 -6.77
N ALA A 34 22.47 1.16 -5.62
CA ALA A 34 21.33 0.29 -5.34
C ALA A 34 20.24 1.08 -4.63
N THR A 35 18.98 0.88 -5.08
CA THR A 35 17.77 1.46 -4.51
C THR A 35 16.94 0.36 -3.87
N ALA A 36 16.53 0.54 -2.62
CA ALA A 36 15.55 -0.32 -1.96
C ALA A 36 14.16 -0.06 -2.54
N VAL A 37 13.40 -1.09 -2.85
CA VAL A 37 12.04 -0.96 -3.36
C VAL A 37 11.08 -1.55 -2.34
N THR A 38 10.12 -0.74 -1.89
CA THR A 38 9.11 -1.16 -0.93
C THR A 38 7.73 -1.22 -1.54
N GLN A 39 6.89 -2.09 -1.00
CA GLN A 39 5.48 -2.21 -1.35
C GLN A 39 4.65 -2.38 -0.07
N VAL A 40 3.46 -1.78 -0.06
CA VAL A 40 2.50 -1.93 1.05
C VAL A 40 1.63 -3.16 0.81
N PHE A 41 1.51 -3.98 1.85
CA PHE A 41 0.62 -5.15 1.94
C PHE A 41 -0.49 -4.90 2.95
N GLY A 42 -1.39 -5.86 3.12
CA GLY A 42 -2.51 -5.71 4.05
C GLY A 42 -2.10 -5.53 5.52
N ASP A 43 -0.88 -5.89 5.88
CA ASP A 43 -0.31 -5.82 7.23
C ASP A 43 0.84 -4.81 7.38
N GLY A 44 1.14 -4.06 6.33
CA GLY A 44 2.15 -3.01 6.36
C GLY A 44 3.12 -3.01 5.19
N VAL A 45 4.04 -2.04 5.22
CA VAL A 45 5.05 -1.86 4.19
C VAL A 45 6.20 -2.87 4.34
N ARG A 46 6.66 -3.43 3.20
CA ARG A 46 7.73 -4.43 3.12
C ARG A 46 8.77 -4.05 2.08
N LEU A 47 10.01 -4.42 2.34
CA LEU A 47 11.08 -4.40 1.35
C LEU A 47 10.89 -5.59 0.40
N THR A 48 10.62 -5.32 -0.88
CA THR A 48 10.23 -6.34 -1.88
C THR A 48 11.21 -6.49 -3.03
N ALA A 49 12.09 -5.53 -3.24
CA ALA A 49 13.14 -5.64 -4.25
C ALA A 49 14.32 -4.71 -3.95
N VAL A 50 15.43 -4.98 -4.64
CA VAL A 50 16.56 -4.06 -4.76
C VAL A 50 16.81 -3.80 -6.24
N ALA A 51 16.81 -2.53 -6.67
CA ALA A 51 17.15 -2.12 -8.02
C ALA A 51 18.64 -1.74 -8.07
N VAL A 52 19.43 -2.43 -8.87
CA VAL A 52 20.85 -2.15 -9.07
C VAL A 52 21.02 -1.42 -10.41
N GLU A 53 21.61 -0.23 -10.39
CA GLU A 53 21.89 0.54 -11.60
C GLU A 53 23.26 0.18 -12.19
N TYR A 54 23.34 0.02 -13.51
CA TYR A 54 24.55 -0.25 -14.26
C TYR A 54 24.88 0.87 -15.26
N HIS A 55 26.14 0.98 -15.64
CA HIS A 55 26.58 1.95 -16.67
C HIS A 55 25.96 1.71 -18.03
N GLU A 56 25.79 0.45 -18.40
CA GLU A 56 25.31 -0.01 -19.70
C GLU A 56 24.03 -0.83 -19.52
N PRO A 57 23.15 -0.88 -20.54
CA PRO A 57 21.97 -1.73 -20.47
C PRO A 57 22.35 -3.21 -20.33
N ILE A 58 21.73 -3.90 -19.38
CA ILE A 58 21.90 -5.32 -19.13
C ILE A 58 20.83 -6.10 -19.87
N ALA A 59 21.22 -7.14 -20.59
CA ALA A 59 20.31 -8.02 -21.32
C ALA A 59 19.59 -8.98 -20.37
N ALA A 60 18.25 -9.07 -20.47
CA ALA A 60 17.44 -9.95 -19.61
C ALA A 60 17.75 -11.44 -19.80
N GLY A 61 18.16 -11.86 -21.01
CA GLY A 61 18.35 -13.29 -21.36
C GLY A 61 19.42 -14.05 -20.57
N GLY A 62 20.27 -13.34 -19.81
CA GLY A 62 21.31 -13.93 -18.95
C GLY A 62 21.06 -13.75 -17.45
N LEU A 63 19.98 -13.07 -17.08
CA LEU A 63 19.64 -12.82 -15.67
C LEU A 63 18.97 -14.04 -15.04
N SER A 64 19.37 -14.34 -13.81
CA SER A 64 18.77 -15.39 -12.99
C SER A 64 18.89 -15.08 -11.51
N PRO A 65 18.01 -15.61 -10.65
CA PRO A 65 18.10 -15.44 -9.20
C PRO A 65 19.46 -15.85 -8.61
N SER A 66 20.11 -16.86 -9.18
CA SER A 66 21.42 -17.35 -8.72
C SER A 66 22.59 -16.40 -9.03
N ALA A 67 22.38 -15.40 -9.89
CA ALA A 67 23.41 -14.41 -10.22
C ALA A 67 23.49 -13.25 -9.20
N PHE A 68 22.56 -13.20 -8.26
CA PHE A 68 22.49 -12.16 -7.25
C PHE A 68 22.24 -12.75 -5.85
N THR A 69 22.65 -12.02 -4.84
CA THR A 69 22.33 -12.31 -3.44
C THR A 69 21.97 -11.02 -2.72
N VAL A 70 21.04 -11.10 -1.79
CA VAL A 70 20.71 -10.00 -0.88
C VAL A 70 20.83 -10.53 0.54
N GLU A 71 21.57 -9.80 1.39
CA GLU A 71 21.89 -10.25 2.74
C GLU A 71 20.64 -10.54 3.56
N GLY A 72 20.51 -11.76 4.07
CA GLY A 72 19.35 -12.17 4.90
C GLY A 72 18.01 -12.27 4.15
N ARG A 73 18.00 -12.27 2.81
CA ARG A 73 16.77 -12.27 2.02
C ARG A 73 16.80 -13.32 0.90
N THR A 74 15.62 -13.82 0.56
CA THR A 74 15.43 -14.78 -0.53
C THR A 74 15.17 -14.06 -1.85
N VAL A 75 16.03 -14.26 -2.84
CA VAL A 75 15.83 -13.74 -4.20
C VAL A 75 14.87 -14.64 -4.95
N THR A 76 13.78 -14.08 -5.47
CA THR A 76 12.70 -14.82 -6.15
C THR A 76 12.72 -14.65 -7.67
N ASP A 77 13.09 -13.46 -8.18
CA ASP A 77 13.21 -13.16 -9.60
C ASP A 77 14.30 -12.11 -9.82
N VAL A 78 14.88 -12.09 -11.03
CA VAL A 78 15.85 -11.07 -11.45
C VAL A 78 15.59 -10.73 -12.91
N PHE A 79 15.39 -9.43 -13.19
CA PHE A 79 15.07 -8.96 -14.53
C PHE A 79 15.58 -7.55 -14.80
N ALA A 80 15.69 -7.18 -16.08
CA ALA A 80 16.08 -5.85 -16.51
C ALA A 80 14.91 -4.87 -16.49
N SER A 81 15.20 -3.62 -16.15
CA SER A 81 14.24 -2.52 -16.11
C SER A 81 14.84 -1.23 -16.66
N THR A 82 13.99 -0.31 -17.13
CA THR A 82 14.44 1.04 -17.55
C THR A 82 14.62 1.99 -16.36
N SER A 83 14.02 1.69 -15.20
CA SER A 83 14.10 2.47 -13.96
C SER A 83 14.21 1.55 -12.74
N ALA A 84 14.23 2.13 -11.54
CA ALA A 84 14.14 1.38 -10.29
C ALA A 84 12.76 0.77 -10.03
N ASP A 85 11.72 1.18 -10.79
CA ASP A 85 10.37 0.62 -10.66
C ASP A 85 10.30 -0.77 -11.32
N PRO A 86 9.89 -1.83 -10.59
CA PRO A 86 9.68 -3.16 -11.15
C PRO A 86 8.64 -3.22 -12.27
N ALA A 87 7.73 -2.25 -12.36
CA ALA A 87 6.72 -2.17 -13.43
C ALA A 87 7.33 -1.84 -14.81
N ASP A 88 8.52 -1.23 -14.84
CA ASP A 88 9.23 -0.81 -16.06
C ASP A 88 10.11 -1.94 -16.65
N ARG A 89 9.70 -3.20 -16.46
CA ARG A 89 10.40 -4.40 -16.96
C ARG A 89 10.56 -4.38 -18.48
N VAL A 90 11.75 -4.68 -18.96
CA VAL A 90 12.15 -4.69 -20.39
C VAL A 90 13.12 -5.84 -20.71
N ASP A 91 13.38 -6.07 -22.00
CA ASP A 91 14.35 -7.08 -22.47
C ASP A 91 15.81 -6.64 -22.25
N ALA A 92 16.06 -5.34 -22.13
CA ALA A 92 17.38 -4.78 -21.78
C ALA A 92 17.21 -3.39 -21.15
N GLY A 93 17.86 -3.15 -20.01
CA GLY A 93 17.76 -1.90 -19.27
C GLY A 93 18.96 -1.64 -18.37
N ARG A 94 19.11 -0.38 -17.94
CA ARG A 94 20.20 0.01 -17.03
C ARG A 94 19.99 -0.41 -15.60
N PHE A 95 18.79 -0.80 -15.23
CA PHE A 95 18.47 -1.31 -13.91
C PHE A 95 18.28 -2.82 -13.98
N VAL A 96 18.80 -3.51 -12.97
CA VAL A 96 18.50 -4.91 -12.69
C VAL A 96 17.70 -4.95 -11.39
N ILE A 97 16.46 -5.41 -11.49
CA ILE A 97 15.58 -5.58 -10.34
C ILE A 97 15.84 -6.97 -9.76
N VAL A 98 16.24 -7.01 -8.50
CA VAL A 98 16.40 -8.23 -7.70
C VAL A 98 15.19 -8.33 -6.78
N ALA A 99 14.17 -9.08 -7.20
CA ALA A 99 12.94 -9.28 -6.45
C ALA A 99 13.16 -10.21 -5.25
N LEU A 100 12.52 -9.90 -4.13
CA LEU A 100 12.69 -10.56 -2.84
C LEU A 100 11.37 -11.17 -2.37
N ALA A 101 11.44 -12.30 -1.65
CA ALA A 101 10.28 -12.90 -1.02
C ALA A 101 9.69 -11.94 0.04
N PRO A 102 8.43 -11.53 -0.10
CA PRO A 102 7.81 -10.61 0.87
C PRO A 102 7.51 -11.28 2.22
N GLU A 103 7.52 -12.62 2.29
CA GLU A 103 7.28 -13.41 3.51
C GLU A 103 8.54 -13.63 4.36
N ASP A 104 9.71 -13.23 3.87
CA ASP A 104 10.97 -13.38 4.61
C ASP A 104 10.90 -12.67 5.97
N GLU A 105 11.54 -13.27 6.96
CA GLU A 105 11.80 -12.59 8.24
C GLU A 105 12.57 -11.29 7.98
N GLY A 106 12.09 -10.19 8.53
CA GLY A 106 12.67 -8.86 8.31
C GLY A 106 12.25 -8.16 7.02
N ALA A 107 11.35 -8.74 6.18
CA ALA A 107 10.73 -8.02 5.07
C ALA A 107 9.85 -6.87 5.55
N LEU A 108 9.01 -7.13 6.56
CA LEU A 108 8.14 -6.14 7.18
C LEU A 108 8.96 -5.06 7.89
N LEU A 109 8.67 -3.79 7.58
CA LEU A 109 9.41 -2.65 8.13
C LEU A 109 8.75 -2.05 9.38
N ALA A 110 7.53 -2.47 9.70
CA ALA A 110 6.82 -2.01 10.90
C ALA A 110 7.44 -2.57 12.18
N GLU A 111 7.69 -1.70 13.14
CA GLU A 111 8.14 -2.05 14.48
C GLU A 111 7.19 -1.42 15.51
N ARG A 112 6.83 -2.19 16.54
CA ARG A 112 6.08 -1.65 17.66
C ARG A 112 7.03 -1.18 18.74
N VAL A 113 7.02 0.11 19.01
CA VAL A 113 7.77 0.68 20.13
C VAL A 113 6.92 0.52 21.39
N GLN A 114 7.37 -0.35 22.31
CA GLN A 114 6.83 -0.34 23.67
C GLN A 114 7.39 0.87 24.40
N ALA A 115 6.52 1.68 24.99
CA ALA A 115 6.96 2.78 25.83
C ALA A 115 7.89 2.24 26.95
N GLN A 116 9.16 2.69 26.97
CA GLN A 116 10.08 2.48 28.07
C GLN A 116 9.60 3.33 29.25
N GLY A 117 8.79 2.73 30.15
CA GLY A 117 8.38 3.45 31.36
C GLY A 117 7.41 2.66 32.22
N GLY A 118 7.94 1.88 33.16
CA GLY A 118 7.19 1.31 34.27
C GLY A 118 7.02 -0.20 34.19
N GLY A 119 7.80 -0.92 35.01
CA GLY A 119 7.74 -2.37 35.15
C GLY A 119 6.32 -2.86 35.45
N GLY A 120 5.77 -3.56 34.50
CA GLY A 120 4.53 -4.31 34.56
C GLY A 120 4.44 -5.12 33.28
N GLU A 121 4.31 -6.43 33.40
CA GLU A 121 3.87 -7.32 32.34
C GLU A 121 2.48 -6.87 31.89
N GLY A 122 2.39 -5.96 30.89
CA GLY A 122 1.15 -5.40 30.42
C GLY A 122 1.30 -4.96 28.97
N GLY A 123 1.00 -5.88 28.05
CA GLY A 123 0.39 -5.47 26.80
C GLY A 123 -0.87 -4.64 27.13
N PRO A 124 -1.45 -3.86 26.18
CA PRO A 124 -2.68 -3.14 26.44
C PRO A 124 -3.65 -4.11 27.13
N PRO A 125 -4.32 -3.69 28.21
CA PRO A 125 -5.14 -4.61 29.00
C PRO A 125 -6.10 -5.34 28.05
N ALA A 126 -6.17 -6.65 28.21
CA ALA A 126 -7.09 -7.47 27.42
C ALA A 126 -8.51 -6.90 27.65
N GLY A 127 -9.06 -6.22 26.63
CA GLY A 127 -10.35 -5.54 26.71
C GLY A 127 -10.31 -4.01 26.84
N GLY A 128 -9.15 -3.36 26.92
CA GLY A 128 -9.03 -1.91 26.81
C GLY A 128 -9.26 -1.44 25.36
N GLY A 129 -10.10 -0.43 25.17
CA GLY A 129 -10.25 0.29 23.91
C GLY A 129 -8.98 1.08 23.55
N PRO A 130 -9.00 1.81 22.41
CA PRO A 130 -7.84 2.51 21.90
C PRO A 130 -7.36 3.68 22.79
N GLY A 131 -8.03 4.04 23.81
CA GLY A 131 -7.91 5.27 24.61
C GLY A 131 -9.12 6.15 24.42
N GLN A 132 -9.11 7.35 25.00
CA GLN A 132 -10.19 8.33 24.80
C GLN A 132 -9.89 9.20 23.59
N ALA A 133 -10.95 9.72 22.95
CA ALA A 133 -10.81 10.67 21.87
C ALA A 133 -10.05 11.92 22.35
N GLY A 134 -9.02 12.32 21.59
CA GLY A 134 -8.08 13.40 21.94
C GLY A 134 -6.83 12.93 22.69
N ASP A 135 -6.75 11.69 23.16
CA ASP A 135 -5.56 11.16 23.80
C ASP A 135 -4.44 10.92 22.77
N ILE A 136 -3.21 11.25 23.17
CA ILE A 136 -2.01 10.86 22.43
C ILE A 136 -1.58 9.50 22.98
N PRO A 137 -1.55 8.43 22.16
CA PRO A 137 -1.18 7.11 22.64
C PRO A 137 0.26 7.06 23.13
N THR A 138 0.50 6.24 24.17
CA THR A 138 1.83 6.05 24.75
C THR A 138 2.74 5.15 23.92
N TYR A 139 2.19 4.52 22.90
CA TYR A 139 2.94 3.69 21.94
C TYR A 139 2.55 4.10 20.52
N ASP A 140 3.50 3.95 19.63
CA ASP A 140 3.34 4.27 18.22
C ASP A 140 3.94 3.13 17.40
N THR A 141 3.42 2.94 16.19
CA THR A 141 4.06 2.09 15.21
C THR A 141 5.10 2.92 14.47
N VAL A 142 6.36 2.55 14.60
CA VAL A 142 7.45 3.14 13.82
C VAL A 142 7.85 2.22 12.68
N TYR A 143 8.42 2.81 11.65
CA TYR A 143 8.90 2.07 10.49
C TYR A 143 10.40 2.31 10.36
N ARG A 144 11.17 1.23 10.32
CA ARG A 144 12.59 1.30 10.04
C ARG A 144 12.83 1.62 8.56
N ASP A 145 13.97 2.20 8.27
CA ASP A 145 14.38 2.46 6.89
C ASP A 145 14.53 1.16 6.10
N ALA A 146 14.20 1.23 4.81
CA ALA A 146 14.34 0.09 3.89
C ALA A 146 15.80 -0.02 3.44
N GLU A 147 16.60 -0.75 4.20
CA GLU A 147 18.02 -0.97 3.92
C GLU A 147 18.26 -2.41 3.45
N ALA A 148 19.13 -2.57 2.46
CA ALA A 148 19.60 -3.86 1.98
C ALA A 148 21.05 -3.79 1.49
N ARG A 149 21.68 -4.96 1.42
CA ARG A 149 22.98 -5.13 0.78
C ARG A 149 22.85 -6.21 -0.31
N VAL A 150 23.16 -5.84 -1.54
CA VAL A 150 23.02 -6.69 -2.72
C VAL A 150 24.40 -6.97 -3.33
N GLY A 151 24.66 -8.21 -3.74
CA GLY A 151 25.89 -8.63 -4.42
C GLY A 151 25.56 -9.34 -5.73
N GLN A 152 26.32 -9.02 -6.77
CA GLN A 152 26.32 -9.80 -8.00
C GLN A 152 27.30 -10.97 -7.82
N THR A 153 26.78 -12.18 -7.81
CA THR A 153 27.52 -13.44 -7.60
C THR A 153 27.77 -14.22 -8.87
N GLY A 154 27.04 -13.92 -9.95
CA GLY A 154 27.18 -14.55 -11.27
C GLY A 154 27.60 -13.56 -12.35
N THR A 155 28.03 -14.10 -13.50
CA THR A 155 28.29 -13.31 -14.70
C THR A 155 26.97 -12.95 -15.36
N ILE A 156 26.79 -11.67 -15.73
CA ILE A 156 25.66 -11.15 -16.50
C ILE A 156 26.20 -10.57 -17.81
N ALA A 157 25.32 -10.29 -18.77
CA ALA A 157 25.71 -9.76 -20.07
C ALA A 157 25.09 -8.39 -20.32
N THR A 158 25.86 -7.48 -20.90
CA THR A 158 25.32 -6.23 -21.46
C THR A 158 24.50 -6.49 -22.72
N LEU A 159 23.75 -5.50 -23.17
CA LEU A 159 23.01 -5.57 -24.45
C LEU A 159 23.95 -5.83 -25.63
N ASP A 160 25.17 -5.28 -25.61
CA ASP A 160 26.19 -5.44 -26.66
C ASP A 160 26.94 -6.78 -26.60
N GLY A 161 26.65 -7.61 -25.59
CA GLY A 161 27.21 -8.96 -25.40
C GLY A 161 28.48 -9.02 -24.58
N ASP A 162 28.92 -7.91 -23.99
CA ASP A 162 30.06 -7.91 -23.07
C ASP A 162 29.68 -8.63 -21.77
N ALA A 163 30.58 -9.50 -21.31
CA ALA A 163 30.39 -10.20 -20.04
C ALA A 163 30.83 -9.33 -18.86
N LEU A 164 29.95 -9.18 -17.88
CA LEU A 164 30.25 -8.55 -16.61
C LEU A 164 30.37 -9.65 -15.53
N ALA A 165 31.59 -9.93 -15.12
CA ALA A 165 31.87 -10.94 -14.08
C ALA A 165 31.35 -10.48 -12.71
N ALA A 166 31.16 -11.44 -11.80
CA ALA A 166 30.81 -11.16 -10.40
C ALA A 166 31.84 -10.20 -9.77
N SER A 167 31.33 -9.16 -9.07
CA SER A 167 32.22 -8.16 -8.45
C SER A 167 32.83 -8.64 -7.14
N GLY A 168 32.17 -9.57 -6.44
CA GLY A 168 32.54 -9.97 -5.08
C GLY A 168 32.26 -8.91 -4.01
N GLU A 169 31.72 -7.75 -4.40
CA GLU A 169 31.39 -6.66 -3.50
C GLU A 169 29.87 -6.61 -3.24
N MET A 170 29.51 -6.19 -2.03
CA MET A 170 28.14 -5.93 -1.63
C MET A 170 27.87 -4.44 -1.68
N LEU A 171 26.92 -4.03 -2.52
CA LEU A 171 26.39 -2.66 -2.56
C LEU A 171 25.33 -2.49 -1.48
N ALA A 172 25.47 -1.45 -0.66
CA ALA A 172 24.38 -1.00 0.21
C ALA A 172 23.39 -0.13 -0.60
N THR A 173 22.12 -0.23 -0.31
CA THR A 173 21.13 0.70 -0.84
C THR A 173 21.39 2.10 -0.31
N SER A 174 21.32 3.09 -1.17
CA SER A 174 21.52 4.52 -0.85
C SER A 174 20.29 5.35 -1.06
N ASP A 175 19.23 4.75 -1.63
CA ASP A 175 17.96 5.40 -1.92
C ASP A 175 16.82 4.40 -1.72
N THR A 176 15.59 4.91 -1.63
CA THR A 176 14.38 4.09 -1.46
C THR A 176 13.29 4.58 -2.40
N LEU A 177 12.66 3.65 -3.10
CA LEU A 177 11.44 3.83 -3.88
C LEU A 177 10.29 3.14 -3.16
N ASN A 178 9.31 3.91 -2.68
CA ASN A 178 8.12 3.38 -2.03
C ASN A 178 6.96 3.34 -3.03
N LEU A 179 6.70 2.16 -3.62
CA LEU A 179 5.68 2.00 -4.67
C LEU A 179 4.32 2.51 -4.20
N VAL A 180 3.68 3.34 -5.02
CA VAL A 180 2.41 4.03 -4.75
C VAL A 180 2.51 5.10 -3.66
N VAL A 181 3.24 4.84 -2.57
CA VAL A 181 3.36 5.78 -1.44
C VAL A 181 4.03 7.09 -1.86
N ASP A 182 5.08 7.03 -2.68
CA ASP A 182 5.80 8.22 -3.15
C ASP A 182 4.99 9.05 -4.16
N ASP A 183 3.87 8.53 -4.66
CA ASP A 183 2.91 9.28 -5.49
C ASP A 183 2.02 10.22 -4.64
N PHE A 184 1.99 10.07 -3.31
CA PHE A 184 1.23 10.94 -2.41
C PHE A 184 2.04 12.18 -2.02
N ARG A 185 1.38 13.33 -2.03
CA ARG A 185 1.91 14.58 -1.50
C ARG A 185 1.68 14.63 0.00
N GLN A 186 2.74 14.86 0.79
CA GLN A 186 2.63 15.06 2.23
C GLN A 186 2.43 16.55 2.51
N LEU A 187 1.30 16.89 3.12
CA LEU A 187 0.81 18.25 3.26
C LEU A 187 0.34 18.52 4.71
N GLN A 188 0.03 19.78 5.01
CA GLN A 188 -0.52 20.20 6.28
C GLN A 188 -1.69 21.17 6.05
N PHE A 189 -2.75 21.02 6.83
CA PHE A 189 -3.89 21.89 6.87
C PHE A 189 -3.98 22.57 8.23
N ASN A 190 -3.95 23.91 8.23
CA ASN A 190 -4.17 24.70 9.43
C ASN A 190 -5.62 25.13 9.46
N ASP A 191 -6.42 24.48 10.28
CA ASP A 191 -7.79 24.89 10.52
C ASP A 191 -7.84 26.11 11.42
N ARG A 192 -8.18 27.25 10.86
CA ARG A 192 -8.24 28.52 11.60
C ARG A 192 -9.50 28.68 12.43
N GLU A 193 -10.55 27.91 12.15
CA GLU A 193 -11.81 27.95 12.88
C GLU A 193 -11.74 27.15 14.17
N ILE A 194 -11.13 25.96 14.10
CA ILE A 194 -10.92 25.07 15.25
C ILE A 194 -9.62 25.41 15.98
N GLY A 195 -8.57 25.78 15.23
CA GLY A 195 -7.22 26.01 15.75
C GLY A 195 -6.30 24.79 15.63
N ASP A 196 -6.71 23.77 14.90
CA ASP A 196 -6.00 22.51 14.75
C ASP A 196 -5.05 22.51 13.55
N LEU A 197 -3.99 21.69 13.67
CA LEU A 197 -3.08 21.36 12.59
C LEU A 197 -3.27 19.88 12.21
N LEU A 198 -3.74 19.61 10.98
CA LEU A 198 -3.89 18.26 10.46
C LEU A 198 -2.85 18.00 9.37
N ARG A 199 -1.99 16.98 9.59
CA ARG A 199 -1.13 16.44 8.54
C ARG A 199 -1.92 15.48 7.67
N TYR A 200 -1.67 15.49 6.37
CA TYR A 200 -2.38 14.59 5.47
C TYR A 200 -1.55 14.23 4.24
N ASN A 201 -1.92 13.10 3.63
CA ASN A 201 -1.39 12.65 2.35
C ASN A 201 -2.47 12.80 1.30
N LEU A 202 -2.12 13.37 0.15
CA LEU A 202 -3.03 13.58 -0.96
C LEU A 202 -2.47 12.96 -2.23
N PHE A 203 -3.16 11.95 -2.75
CA PHE A 203 -2.94 11.48 -4.12
C PHE A 203 -3.82 12.27 -5.07
N VAL A 204 -3.20 12.79 -6.12
CA VAL A 204 -3.88 13.46 -7.24
C VAL A 204 -3.78 12.54 -8.46
N PRO A 205 -4.87 12.24 -9.20
CA PRO A 205 -4.79 11.40 -10.39
C PRO A 205 -3.66 11.86 -11.33
N LYS A 206 -2.87 10.91 -11.87
CA LYS A 206 -1.69 11.24 -12.69
C LYS A 206 -2.05 12.11 -13.90
N ASP A 207 -3.21 11.84 -14.54
CA ASP A 207 -3.74 12.57 -15.69
C ASP A 207 -4.83 13.57 -15.26
N TYR A 208 -4.64 14.23 -14.10
CA TYR A 208 -5.60 15.22 -13.60
C TYR A 208 -5.80 16.38 -14.58
N ASP A 209 -7.04 16.59 -14.94
CA ASP A 209 -7.52 17.70 -15.79
C ASP A 209 -8.58 18.50 -15.03
N ALA A 210 -8.28 19.75 -14.72
CA ALA A 210 -9.18 20.63 -13.96
C ALA A 210 -10.53 20.94 -14.69
N SER A 211 -10.65 20.58 -15.97
CA SER A 211 -11.92 20.67 -16.70
C SER A 211 -12.87 19.49 -16.46
N ARG A 212 -12.38 18.44 -15.79
CA ARG A 212 -13.14 17.24 -15.42
C ARG A 212 -13.25 17.16 -13.90
N SER A 213 -14.36 16.64 -13.39
CA SER A 213 -14.51 16.39 -11.95
C SER A 213 -14.25 14.93 -11.60
N TYR A 214 -13.59 14.72 -10.47
CA TYR A 214 -13.13 13.41 -10.01
C TYR A 214 -13.69 13.09 -8.63
N PRO A 215 -14.03 11.81 -8.35
CA PRO A 215 -14.35 11.39 -7.00
C PRO A 215 -13.20 11.64 -6.03
N LEU A 216 -13.54 11.70 -4.74
CA LEU A 216 -12.57 11.69 -3.64
C LEU A 216 -12.89 10.53 -2.71
N VAL A 217 -11.87 9.73 -2.37
CA VAL A 217 -11.91 8.73 -1.31
C VAL A 217 -11.15 9.25 -0.10
N LEU A 218 -11.86 9.43 1.03
CA LEU A 218 -11.26 9.70 2.33
C LEU A 218 -10.99 8.36 3.02
N PHE A 219 -9.74 8.10 3.38
CA PHE A 219 -9.35 6.98 4.22
C PHE A 219 -8.88 7.46 5.59
N MET A 220 -9.38 6.86 6.66
CA MET A 220 -8.97 7.13 8.04
C MET A 220 -8.40 5.88 8.71
N HIS A 221 -7.22 6.05 9.32
CA HIS A 221 -6.44 4.97 9.90
C HIS A 221 -6.99 4.48 11.26
N ASP A 222 -6.55 3.31 11.70
CA ASP A 222 -6.82 2.79 13.05
C ASP A 222 -5.97 3.48 14.12
N ALA A 223 -6.34 3.26 15.38
CA ALA A 223 -5.63 3.86 16.52
C ALA A 223 -4.17 3.41 16.64
N GLY A 224 -3.81 2.23 16.11
CA GLY A 224 -2.45 1.72 16.14
C GLY A 224 -1.48 2.47 15.19
N ALA A 225 -2.02 3.22 14.24
CA ALA A 225 -1.27 4.07 13.31
C ALA A 225 -1.29 5.55 13.69
N THR A 226 -1.80 5.90 14.89
CA THR A 226 -1.71 7.26 15.44
C THR A 226 -0.24 7.66 15.54
N SER A 227 0.14 8.79 14.92
CA SER A 227 1.53 9.21 14.78
C SER A 227 1.62 10.67 14.31
N ASP A 228 2.74 11.32 14.57
CA ASP A 228 3.08 12.62 13.99
C ASP A 228 3.89 12.51 12.69
N VAL A 229 4.23 11.30 12.27
CA VAL A 229 4.89 11.00 10.99
C VAL A 229 3.84 10.86 9.88
N THR A 230 3.73 11.84 8.99
CA THR A 230 2.66 11.99 8.01
C THR A 230 2.39 10.74 7.17
N ARG A 231 3.42 9.99 6.79
CA ARG A 231 3.30 8.79 5.93
C ARG A 231 2.86 7.52 6.67
N THR A 232 2.78 7.51 8.01
CA THR A 232 2.41 6.32 8.79
C THR A 232 1.07 5.73 8.34
N THR A 233 0.07 6.56 8.06
CA THR A 233 -1.23 6.12 7.54
C THR A 233 -1.15 5.36 6.21
N LEU A 234 -0.14 5.62 5.37
CA LEU A 234 0.07 4.92 4.10
C LEU A 234 0.80 3.59 4.29
N TYR A 235 1.67 3.49 5.29
CA TYR A 235 2.51 2.32 5.53
C TYR A 235 1.80 1.19 6.29
N GLN A 236 0.73 1.50 7.00
CA GLN A 236 0.06 0.53 7.88
C GLN A 236 -0.69 -0.59 7.16
N GLY A 237 -1.04 -0.40 5.88
CA GLY A 237 -1.85 -1.35 5.13
C GLY A 237 -2.50 -0.73 3.89
N LEU A 238 -3.34 -1.50 3.25
CA LEU A 238 -3.91 -1.17 1.93
C LEU A 238 -4.96 -0.06 1.94
N GLY A 239 -5.49 0.30 3.10
CA GLY A 239 -6.69 1.13 3.22
C GLY A 239 -6.66 2.46 2.45
N ALA A 240 -5.49 3.13 2.37
CA ALA A 240 -5.29 4.31 1.54
C ALA A 240 -4.73 3.95 0.16
N VAL A 241 -3.63 3.17 0.11
CA VAL A 241 -2.82 3.01 -1.09
C VAL A 241 -3.49 2.20 -2.19
N ILE A 242 -4.45 1.33 -1.85
CA ILE A 242 -5.15 0.52 -2.85
C ILE A 242 -5.90 1.39 -3.87
N TRP A 243 -6.52 2.48 -3.44
CA TRP A 243 -7.25 3.41 -4.29
C TRP A 243 -6.36 4.22 -5.22
N ALA A 244 -5.08 4.39 -4.84
CA ALA A 244 -4.05 5.06 -5.64
C ALA A 244 -3.23 4.09 -6.48
N SER A 245 -3.48 2.77 -6.38
CA SER A 245 -2.77 1.77 -7.18
C SER A 245 -2.99 2.00 -8.67
N PRO A 246 -2.00 1.70 -9.53
CA PRO A 246 -2.15 1.87 -10.98
C PRO A 246 -3.38 1.15 -11.54
N GLN A 247 -3.73 -0.02 -11.00
CA GLN A 247 -4.88 -0.82 -11.43
C GLN A 247 -6.20 -0.10 -11.10
N ASP A 248 -6.38 0.35 -9.85
CA ASP A 248 -7.60 1.06 -9.44
C ASP A 248 -7.73 2.41 -10.15
N GLN A 249 -6.63 3.14 -10.31
CA GLN A 249 -6.64 4.44 -11.00
C GLN A 249 -6.94 4.33 -12.50
N ALA A 250 -6.55 3.23 -13.16
CA ALA A 250 -6.89 3.00 -14.56
C ALA A 250 -8.41 2.83 -14.76
N GLU A 251 -9.09 2.18 -13.81
CA GLU A 251 -10.54 1.92 -13.87
C GLU A 251 -11.36 3.04 -13.22
N ARG A 252 -10.86 3.61 -12.14
CA ARG A 252 -11.56 4.51 -11.23
C ARG A 252 -10.68 5.69 -10.80
N PRO A 253 -10.28 6.58 -11.74
CA PRO A 253 -9.43 7.70 -11.39
C PRO A 253 -10.11 8.60 -10.34
N CYS A 254 -9.43 8.80 -9.20
CA CYS A 254 -9.94 9.54 -8.06
C CYS A 254 -8.83 10.20 -7.26
N PHE A 255 -9.17 11.23 -6.48
CA PHE A 255 -8.34 11.71 -5.39
C PHE A 255 -8.40 10.72 -4.23
N VAL A 256 -7.26 10.54 -3.54
CA VAL A 256 -7.22 9.80 -2.27
C VAL A 256 -6.69 10.74 -1.19
N LEU A 257 -7.51 10.98 -0.19
CA LEU A 257 -7.16 11.78 0.98
C LEU A 257 -6.94 10.85 2.17
N ALA A 258 -5.73 10.84 2.70
CA ALA A 258 -5.36 10.04 3.86
C ALA A 258 -4.75 10.94 4.95
N PRO A 259 -5.59 11.49 5.86
CA PRO A 259 -5.12 12.21 7.01
C PRO A 259 -4.24 11.35 7.91
N GLN A 260 -3.27 11.98 8.58
CA GLN A 260 -2.48 11.38 9.64
C GLN A 260 -2.80 12.09 10.95
N TYR A 261 -3.46 11.38 11.83
CA TYR A 261 -3.84 11.91 13.12
C TYR A 261 -2.75 11.62 14.16
N ALA A 262 -2.42 12.64 14.97
CA ALA A 262 -1.45 12.52 16.07
C ALA A 262 -2.12 12.13 17.39
N GLU A 263 -3.44 11.95 17.39
CA GLU A 263 -4.26 11.64 18.55
C GLU A 263 -5.33 10.59 18.20
N ILE A 264 -5.92 9.97 19.22
CA ILE A 264 -7.07 9.06 19.07
C ILE A 264 -8.28 9.87 18.59
N ILE A 265 -8.80 9.54 17.41
CA ILE A 265 -9.87 10.30 16.75
C ILE A 265 -11.29 9.88 17.16
N ALA A 266 -11.46 8.63 17.60
CA ALA A 266 -12.74 8.10 18.06
C ALA A 266 -12.51 7.04 19.13
N ASP A 267 -13.43 6.92 20.10
CA ASP A 267 -13.32 6.03 21.25
C ASP A 267 -14.53 5.10 21.42
N ASP A 268 -14.39 4.11 22.33
CA ASP A 268 -15.44 3.12 22.63
C ASP A 268 -16.69 3.75 23.33
N ASP A 269 -16.61 4.99 23.83
CA ASP A 269 -17.76 5.75 24.36
C ASP A 269 -18.52 6.47 23.24
N SER A 270 -18.16 6.25 21.96
CA SER A 270 -18.73 6.90 20.78
C SER A 270 -18.58 8.42 20.81
N ARG A 271 -17.38 8.86 21.16
CA ARG A 271 -16.95 10.26 21.09
C ARG A 271 -15.91 10.42 19.97
N THR A 272 -15.85 11.60 19.41
CA THR A 272 -14.81 11.99 18.45
C THR A 272 -13.99 13.14 18.99
N SER A 273 -12.75 13.27 18.52
CA SER A 273 -11.96 14.47 18.76
C SER A 273 -12.34 15.58 17.76
N SER A 274 -11.77 16.77 17.93
CA SER A 274 -11.95 17.92 17.01
C SER A 274 -11.45 17.61 15.58
N MET A 275 -10.63 16.57 15.41
CA MET A 275 -10.15 16.14 14.10
C MET A 275 -11.30 15.73 13.14
N MET A 276 -12.49 15.40 13.65
CA MET A 276 -13.66 15.18 12.81
C MET A 276 -14.01 16.45 12.01
N GLU A 277 -14.24 17.57 12.70
CA GLU A 277 -14.56 18.84 12.08
C GLU A 277 -13.42 19.34 11.18
N THR A 278 -12.17 19.26 11.69
CA THR A 278 -10.97 19.64 10.94
C THR A 278 -10.85 18.85 9.63
N THR A 279 -11.20 17.55 9.63
CA THR A 279 -11.19 16.73 8.41
C THR A 279 -12.28 17.16 7.43
N ILE A 280 -13.46 17.53 7.90
CA ILE A 280 -14.53 18.07 7.05
C ILE A 280 -14.10 19.40 6.40
N HIS A 281 -13.52 20.32 7.19
CA HIS A 281 -12.99 21.58 6.66
C HIS A 281 -11.87 21.36 5.63
N LEU A 282 -11.01 20.35 5.83
CA LEU A 282 -10.00 19.95 4.84
C LEU A 282 -10.64 19.48 3.53
N ILE A 283 -11.67 18.62 3.58
CA ILE A 283 -12.37 18.16 2.37
C ILE A 283 -12.94 19.36 1.61
N GLU A 284 -13.55 20.31 2.33
CA GLU A 284 -14.13 21.50 1.72
C GLU A 284 -13.06 22.41 1.08
N ALA A 285 -11.92 22.58 1.74
CA ALA A 285 -10.79 23.33 1.20
C ALA A 285 -10.24 22.70 -0.08
N LEU A 286 -10.06 21.36 -0.08
CA LEU A 286 -9.61 20.63 -1.27
C LEU A 286 -10.62 20.71 -2.41
N ALA A 287 -11.92 20.66 -2.13
CA ALA A 287 -12.95 20.80 -3.15
C ALA A 287 -13.12 22.23 -3.68
N GLN A 288 -12.45 23.23 -3.09
CA GLN A 288 -12.30 24.58 -3.63
C GLN A 288 -11.04 24.70 -4.49
N GLU A 289 -10.00 23.95 -4.18
CA GLU A 289 -8.71 23.97 -4.88
C GLU A 289 -8.69 23.08 -6.12
N TYR A 290 -9.32 21.91 -6.03
CA TYR A 290 -9.33 20.89 -7.07
C TYR A 290 -10.75 20.65 -7.61
N ALA A 291 -10.83 20.12 -8.83
CA ALA A 291 -12.09 19.72 -9.46
C ALA A 291 -12.62 18.39 -8.86
N ILE A 292 -12.91 18.40 -7.56
CA ILE A 292 -13.50 17.27 -6.85
C ILE A 292 -15.02 17.26 -7.08
N ASP A 293 -15.54 16.08 -7.43
CA ASP A 293 -16.98 15.84 -7.59
C ASP A 293 -17.64 15.68 -6.21
N ARG A 294 -18.35 16.70 -5.78
CA ARG A 294 -19.02 16.73 -4.47
C ARG A 294 -20.15 15.69 -4.34
N ASP A 295 -20.66 15.17 -5.45
CA ASP A 295 -21.67 14.10 -5.45
C ASP A 295 -21.06 12.70 -5.40
N ARG A 296 -19.73 12.59 -5.47
CA ARG A 296 -18.96 11.35 -5.38
C ARG A 296 -17.82 11.45 -4.35
N LEU A 297 -18.18 11.88 -3.14
CA LEU A 297 -17.30 11.80 -1.97
C LEU A 297 -17.54 10.45 -1.29
N TYR A 298 -16.51 9.69 -1.05
CA TYR A 298 -16.57 8.39 -0.39
C TYR A 298 -15.70 8.41 0.86
N VAL A 299 -16.17 7.72 1.90
CA VAL A 299 -15.42 7.57 3.14
C VAL A 299 -15.16 6.10 3.45
N THR A 300 -13.98 5.81 3.92
CA THR A 300 -13.61 4.51 4.45
C THR A 300 -12.64 4.66 5.61
N GLY A 301 -12.62 3.68 6.47
CA GLY A 301 -11.69 3.60 7.57
C GLY A 301 -11.76 2.25 8.24
N GLN A 302 -10.73 1.95 9.01
CA GLN A 302 -10.61 0.71 9.77
C GLN A 302 -10.54 1.02 11.26
N SER A 303 -11.18 0.18 12.12
CA SER A 303 -11.15 0.35 13.57
C SER A 303 -11.58 1.76 14.00
N GLY A 304 -10.72 2.55 14.64
CA GLY A 304 -10.96 3.95 15.01
C GLY A 304 -11.35 4.83 13.81
N GLY A 305 -10.74 4.61 12.64
CA GLY A 305 -11.12 5.29 11.40
C GLY A 305 -12.51 4.90 10.89
N CYS A 306 -12.93 3.64 11.08
CA CYS A 306 -14.31 3.22 10.82
C CYS A 306 -15.29 3.89 11.79
N MET A 307 -14.94 3.97 13.07
CA MET A 307 -15.74 4.65 14.09
C MET A 307 -15.92 6.14 13.76
N MET A 308 -14.86 6.81 13.31
CA MET A 308 -14.92 8.19 12.83
C MET A 308 -15.79 8.31 11.56
N SER A 309 -15.71 7.35 10.63
CA SER A 309 -16.57 7.33 9.43
C SER A 309 -18.05 7.25 9.80
N ILE A 310 -18.40 6.38 10.75
CA ILE A 310 -19.76 6.27 11.30
C ILE A 310 -20.21 7.59 11.92
N ALA A 311 -19.35 8.22 12.72
CA ALA A 311 -19.66 9.51 13.35
C ALA A 311 -19.89 10.62 12.31
N MET A 312 -19.07 10.68 11.26
CA MET A 312 -19.24 11.61 10.15
C MET A 312 -20.55 11.38 9.40
N ASP A 313 -20.90 10.12 9.11
CA ASP A 313 -22.18 9.78 8.45
C ASP A 313 -23.40 10.18 9.29
N ILE A 314 -23.28 10.15 10.62
CA ILE A 314 -24.33 10.59 11.55
C ILE A 314 -24.41 12.11 11.60
N ALA A 315 -23.28 12.80 11.75
CA ALA A 315 -23.21 14.25 11.93
C ALA A 315 -23.49 15.02 10.62
N TYR A 316 -23.08 14.46 9.48
CA TYR A 316 -23.20 15.06 8.15
C TYR A 316 -23.96 14.15 7.17
N PRO A 317 -25.25 13.87 7.43
CA PRO A 317 -26.02 12.93 6.62
C PRO A 317 -26.09 13.42 5.17
N GLY A 318 -25.67 12.54 4.24
CA GLY A 318 -25.64 12.86 2.82
C GLY A 318 -24.39 13.63 2.36
N LEU A 319 -23.35 13.80 3.19
CA LEU A 319 -22.07 14.31 2.74
C LEU A 319 -21.38 13.31 1.81
N PHE A 320 -21.32 12.05 2.24
CA PHE A 320 -20.74 10.98 1.46
C PHE A 320 -21.77 10.24 0.61
N ALA A 321 -21.39 9.91 -0.62
CA ALA A 321 -22.22 9.14 -1.53
C ALA A 321 -22.29 7.65 -1.11
N ALA A 322 -21.26 7.15 -0.47
CA ALA A 322 -21.20 5.83 0.15
C ALA A 322 -20.06 5.76 1.17
N SER A 323 -20.18 4.81 2.10
CA SER A 323 -19.20 4.55 3.15
C SER A 323 -18.80 3.07 3.17
N PHE A 324 -17.48 2.79 3.20
CA PHE A 324 -16.93 1.47 3.39
C PHE A 324 -16.38 1.32 4.81
N LEU A 325 -17.12 0.65 5.66
CA LEU A 325 -16.91 0.57 7.09
C LEU A 325 -16.24 -0.76 7.46
N VAL A 326 -14.98 -0.71 7.95
CA VAL A 326 -14.19 -1.91 8.21
C VAL A 326 -13.83 -2.03 9.70
N ALA A 327 -14.29 -3.11 10.33
CA ALA A 327 -13.93 -3.52 11.68
C ALA A 327 -14.08 -2.41 12.75
N GLY A 328 -15.19 -1.68 12.75
CA GLY A 328 -15.50 -0.67 13.75
C GLY A 328 -16.88 -0.87 14.34
N GLN A 329 -17.18 -0.17 15.44
CA GLN A 329 -18.46 -0.18 16.12
C GLN A 329 -18.86 1.25 16.53
N TRP A 330 -20.10 1.42 16.94
CA TRP A 330 -20.63 2.68 17.47
C TRP A 330 -21.81 2.40 18.40
N ASN A 331 -22.20 3.38 19.21
CA ASN A 331 -23.38 3.27 20.07
C ASN A 331 -24.65 3.10 19.22
N PRO A 332 -25.36 1.95 19.32
CA PRO A 332 -26.57 1.70 18.53
C PRO A 332 -27.68 2.75 18.73
N ALA A 333 -27.71 3.43 19.88
CA ALA A 333 -28.71 4.48 20.13
C ALA A 333 -28.53 5.72 19.26
N LEU A 334 -27.40 5.89 18.60
CA LEU A 334 -27.07 7.08 17.79
C LEU A 334 -27.14 6.84 16.28
N VAL A 335 -27.27 5.57 15.81
CA VAL A 335 -27.04 5.21 14.41
C VAL A 335 -28.27 5.29 13.50
N ALA A 336 -29.44 5.68 14.03
CA ALA A 336 -30.66 5.80 13.21
C ALA A 336 -30.48 6.61 11.89
N PRO A 337 -29.69 7.70 11.84
CA PRO A 337 -29.45 8.43 10.59
C PRO A 337 -28.80 7.59 9.48
N LEU A 338 -28.05 6.55 9.82
CA LEU A 338 -27.38 5.66 8.86
C LEU A 338 -28.35 4.82 8.04
N ALA A 339 -29.61 4.65 8.48
CA ALA A 339 -30.62 3.85 7.79
C ALA A 339 -30.93 4.35 6.36
N ARG A 340 -30.53 5.59 6.03
CA ARG A 340 -30.73 6.21 4.72
C ARG A 340 -29.45 6.36 3.91
N GLN A 341 -28.33 5.86 4.45
CA GLN A 341 -27.02 5.92 3.80
C GLN A 341 -26.78 4.69 2.92
N LYS A 342 -25.76 4.75 2.08
CA LYS A 342 -25.29 3.62 1.28
C LYS A 342 -24.01 3.09 1.94
N LEU A 343 -24.10 1.92 2.57
CA LEU A 343 -23.06 1.37 3.40
C LEU A 343 -22.60 0.01 2.87
N PHE A 344 -21.30 -0.20 2.86
CA PHE A 344 -20.70 -1.53 2.76
C PHE A 344 -19.90 -1.79 4.05
N ILE A 345 -20.31 -2.77 4.82
CA ILE A 345 -19.77 -3.05 6.16
C ILE A 345 -19.05 -4.39 6.10
N VAL A 346 -17.81 -4.45 6.56
CA VAL A 346 -17.02 -5.69 6.67
C VAL A 346 -16.46 -5.83 8.06
N VAL A 347 -16.73 -6.98 8.69
CA VAL A 347 -16.18 -7.38 9.99
C VAL A 347 -15.74 -8.84 9.95
N SER A 348 -15.07 -9.33 11.01
CA SER A 348 -14.82 -10.76 11.21
C SER A 348 -15.63 -11.27 12.39
N GLN A 349 -16.10 -12.50 12.32
CA GLN A 349 -16.71 -13.21 13.45
C GLN A 349 -15.71 -13.43 14.61
N ASP A 350 -14.41 -13.37 14.31
CA ASP A 350 -13.33 -13.39 15.31
C ASP A 350 -13.12 -12.03 16.03
N ASP A 351 -13.82 -10.97 15.60
CA ASP A 351 -13.73 -9.65 16.23
C ASP A 351 -14.76 -9.54 17.36
N SER A 352 -14.31 -9.66 18.59
CA SER A 352 -15.17 -9.65 19.78
C SER A 352 -15.88 -8.33 20.08
N LYS A 353 -15.51 -7.22 19.40
CA LYS A 353 -16.13 -5.91 19.54
C LYS A 353 -16.90 -5.49 18.29
N ALA A 354 -16.23 -5.43 17.14
CA ALA A 354 -16.85 -4.89 15.94
C ALA A 354 -17.96 -5.81 15.40
N TRP A 355 -17.84 -7.14 15.49
CA TRP A 355 -18.89 -8.04 15.02
C TRP A 355 -20.20 -7.89 15.81
N PRO A 356 -20.24 -8.03 17.15
CA PRO A 356 -21.48 -7.80 17.91
C PRO A 356 -21.94 -6.33 17.82
N GLY A 357 -21.03 -5.37 17.70
CA GLY A 357 -21.35 -3.96 17.50
C GLY A 357 -22.09 -3.72 16.19
N GLN A 358 -21.58 -4.22 15.07
CA GLN A 358 -22.23 -4.08 13.78
C GLN A 358 -23.53 -4.87 13.64
N ASN A 359 -23.64 -6.02 14.32
CA ASN A 359 -24.91 -6.73 14.44
C ASN A 359 -25.97 -5.86 15.12
N SER A 360 -25.62 -5.17 16.20
CA SER A 360 -26.50 -4.26 16.90
C SER A 360 -26.87 -3.03 16.08
N ILE A 361 -25.89 -2.42 15.39
CA ILE A 361 -26.09 -1.29 14.49
C ILE A 361 -27.07 -1.68 13.39
N THR A 362 -26.77 -2.74 12.63
CA THR A 362 -27.58 -3.15 11.48
C THR A 362 -29.01 -3.58 11.91
N ALA A 363 -29.20 -4.10 13.12
CA ALA A 363 -30.54 -4.36 13.66
C ALA A 363 -31.34 -3.07 13.90
N VAL A 364 -30.70 -1.99 14.35
CA VAL A 364 -31.36 -0.66 14.46
C VAL A 364 -31.71 -0.13 13.06
N LEU A 365 -30.81 -0.23 12.08
CA LEU A 365 -31.07 0.23 10.73
C LEU A 365 -32.29 -0.48 10.11
N GLU A 366 -32.45 -1.79 10.36
CA GLU A 366 -33.64 -2.55 9.94
C GLU A 366 -34.92 -2.08 10.66
N GLN A 367 -34.85 -1.75 11.96
CA GLN A 367 -35.97 -1.18 12.70
C GLN A 367 -36.38 0.20 12.16
N GLU A 368 -35.42 0.97 11.65
CA GLU A 368 -35.65 2.25 10.96
C GLU A 368 -36.12 2.08 9.50
N GLY A 369 -36.33 0.84 9.06
CA GLY A 369 -36.91 0.51 7.74
C GLY A 369 -35.88 0.34 6.62
N ALA A 370 -34.60 0.30 6.94
CA ALA A 370 -33.57 0.02 5.95
C ALA A 370 -33.56 -1.46 5.55
N ARG A 371 -33.27 -1.73 4.27
CA ARG A 371 -32.96 -3.06 3.81
C ARG A 371 -31.47 -3.34 3.97
N VAL A 372 -31.14 -4.33 4.81
CA VAL A 372 -29.75 -4.76 5.04
C VAL A 372 -29.55 -6.12 4.38
N ASN A 373 -28.64 -6.18 3.42
CA ASN A 373 -28.18 -7.45 2.85
C ASN A 373 -27.07 -8.03 3.71
N ARG A 374 -27.08 -9.37 3.96
CA ARG A 374 -26.14 -10.03 4.86
C ARG A 374 -25.52 -11.25 4.22
N ALA A 375 -24.21 -11.42 4.41
CA ALA A 375 -23.49 -12.64 4.02
C ALA A 375 -22.38 -12.99 5.01
N VAL A 376 -21.98 -14.24 4.98
CA VAL A 376 -20.74 -14.71 5.60
C VAL A 376 -19.82 -15.20 4.50
N TRP A 377 -18.61 -14.62 4.42
CA TRP A 377 -17.61 -14.94 3.41
C TRP A 377 -16.39 -15.60 4.04
N ASP A 378 -15.68 -16.42 3.28
CA ASP A 378 -14.38 -16.95 3.68
C ASP A 378 -13.29 -15.93 3.28
N ALA A 379 -12.55 -15.42 4.25
CA ALA A 379 -11.50 -14.43 4.02
C ALA A 379 -10.30 -14.98 3.21
N ARG A 380 -10.21 -16.30 3.04
CA ARG A 380 -9.15 -16.97 2.27
C ARG A 380 -9.48 -17.11 0.77
N TRP A 381 -10.66 -16.68 0.35
CA TRP A 381 -11.06 -16.73 -1.05
C TRP A 381 -10.09 -15.93 -1.92
N ASN A 382 -9.91 -16.42 -3.14
CA ASN A 382 -9.20 -15.68 -4.17
C ASN A 382 -10.11 -14.62 -4.83
N ALA A 383 -9.56 -13.82 -5.73
CA ALA A 383 -10.29 -12.72 -6.38
C ALA A 383 -11.55 -13.18 -7.16
N GLU A 384 -11.51 -14.35 -7.81
CA GLU A 384 -12.63 -14.89 -8.57
C GLU A 384 -13.76 -15.38 -7.66
N GLU A 385 -13.40 -16.01 -6.54
CA GLU A 385 -14.36 -16.45 -5.51
C GLU A 385 -15.06 -15.25 -4.86
N PHE A 386 -14.30 -14.18 -4.52
CA PHE A 386 -14.89 -12.94 -4.03
C PHE A 386 -15.80 -12.28 -5.08
N ARG A 387 -15.43 -12.30 -6.35
CA ARG A 387 -16.26 -11.76 -7.44
C ARG A 387 -17.57 -12.51 -7.53
N THR A 388 -17.53 -13.84 -7.55
CA THR A 388 -18.72 -14.70 -7.63
C THR A 388 -19.64 -14.46 -6.43
N ALA A 389 -19.09 -14.48 -5.22
CA ALA A 389 -19.86 -14.26 -4.00
C ALA A 389 -20.49 -12.86 -3.95
N PHE A 390 -19.76 -11.84 -4.42
CA PHE A 390 -20.29 -10.48 -4.49
C PHE A 390 -21.43 -10.36 -5.50
N ASP A 391 -21.32 -10.96 -6.69
CA ASP A 391 -22.33 -10.87 -7.75
C ASP A 391 -23.64 -11.53 -7.29
N GLU A 392 -23.57 -12.68 -6.63
CA GLU A 392 -24.71 -13.34 -6.00
C GLU A 392 -25.32 -12.48 -4.88
N PHE A 393 -24.47 -11.98 -4.00
CA PHE A 393 -24.86 -11.16 -2.85
C PHE A 393 -25.51 -9.85 -3.25
N ASN A 394 -24.99 -9.16 -4.26
CA ASN A 394 -25.46 -7.86 -4.70
C ASN A 394 -26.55 -7.92 -5.80
N ALA A 395 -27.03 -9.10 -6.19
CA ALA A 395 -27.98 -9.28 -7.29
C ALA A 395 -29.28 -8.46 -7.14
N GLU A 396 -29.73 -8.24 -5.90
CA GLU A 396 -30.94 -7.44 -5.61
C GLU A 396 -30.65 -5.94 -5.36
N GLY A 397 -29.39 -5.54 -5.27
CA GLY A 397 -28.98 -4.14 -5.09
C GLY A 397 -29.49 -3.52 -3.78
N SER A 398 -28.90 -3.88 -2.62
CA SER A 398 -29.23 -3.24 -1.34
C SER A 398 -28.39 -1.98 -1.12
N PRO A 399 -28.96 -0.91 -0.50
CA PRO A 399 -28.16 0.24 -0.09
C PRO A 399 -27.24 -0.06 1.08
N ILE A 400 -27.59 -1.01 1.94
CA ILE A 400 -26.78 -1.40 3.09
C ILE A 400 -26.40 -2.86 2.93
N ASN A 401 -25.09 -3.11 2.86
CA ASN A 401 -24.48 -4.40 2.64
C ASN A 401 -23.60 -4.74 3.86
N TYR A 402 -23.83 -5.88 4.47
CA TYR A 402 -23.12 -6.34 5.66
C TYR A 402 -22.53 -7.71 5.42
N VAL A 403 -21.21 -7.79 5.39
CA VAL A 403 -20.43 -9.02 5.24
C VAL A 403 -19.66 -9.30 6.52
N ALA A 404 -19.79 -10.49 7.07
CA ALA A 404 -18.92 -10.99 8.12
C ALA A 404 -17.98 -12.05 7.53
N PHE A 405 -16.68 -11.93 7.76
CA PHE A 405 -15.78 -13.06 7.51
C PHE A 405 -16.05 -14.16 8.54
N GLY A 406 -16.13 -15.41 8.07
CA GLY A 406 -16.38 -16.57 8.90
C GLY A 406 -15.29 -16.79 9.95
N GLU A 407 -15.68 -17.38 11.08
CA GLU A 407 -14.77 -17.68 12.20
C GLU A 407 -13.52 -18.44 11.73
N GLY A 408 -12.33 -17.98 12.13
CA GLY A 408 -11.05 -18.58 11.83
C GLY A 408 -10.54 -18.33 10.39
N THR A 409 -11.28 -17.57 9.55
CA THR A 409 -10.88 -17.39 8.14
C THR A 409 -9.94 -16.21 7.90
N VAL A 410 -9.95 -15.19 8.76
CA VAL A 410 -9.07 -13.99 8.65
C VAL A 410 -7.70 -14.20 9.29
N ILE A 411 -7.55 -15.18 10.15
CA ILE A 411 -6.31 -15.40 10.90
C ILE A 411 -5.42 -16.35 10.09
N PRO A 412 -4.22 -15.92 9.66
CA PRO A 412 -3.28 -16.77 8.95
C PRO A 412 -2.93 -18.04 9.75
N GLU A 413 -2.66 -19.13 9.04
CA GLU A 413 -2.26 -20.38 9.66
C GLU A 413 -0.98 -20.20 10.49
N GLY A 414 -1.03 -20.66 11.75
CA GLY A 414 0.09 -20.54 12.70
C GLY A 414 0.15 -19.21 13.47
N GLU A 415 -0.68 -18.22 13.14
CA GLU A 415 -0.81 -17.01 13.95
C GLU A 415 -1.71 -17.24 15.17
N SER A 416 -1.46 -16.46 16.24
CA SER A 416 -2.27 -16.52 17.47
C SER A 416 -3.67 -15.98 17.21
N THR A 417 -4.69 -16.69 17.69
CA THR A 417 -6.09 -16.24 17.70
C THR A 417 -6.40 -15.29 18.87
N ALA A 418 -5.42 -15.04 19.77
CA ALA A 418 -5.62 -14.26 20.97
C ALA A 418 -5.66 -12.73 20.69
N GLY A 419 -6.31 -12.00 21.59
CA GLY A 419 -6.35 -10.54 21.58
C GLY A 419 -7.12 -9.97 20.39
N ALA A 420 -6.53 -9.00 19.71
CA ALA A 420 -7.13 -8.31 18.57
C ALA A 420 -6.76 -8.92 17.21
N SER A 421 -6.38 -10.20 17.15
CA SER A 421 -5.94 -10.83 15.90
C SER A 421 -7.05 -10.83 14.85
N GLY A 422 -8.24 -11.32 15.19
CA GLY A 422 -9.40 -11.30 14.29
C GLY A 422 -9.77 -9.89 13.84
N HIS A 423 -9.68 -8.90 14.75
CA HIS A 423 -9.91 -7.50 14.45
C HIS A 423 -8.94 -6.96 13.39
N ARG A 424 -7.63 -7.12 13.61
CA ARG A 424 -6.58 -6.57 12.74
C ARG A 424 -6.51 -7.26 11.39
N ASN A 425 -6.71 -8.57 11.35
CA ASN A 425 -6.67 -9.32 10.10
C ASN A 425 -7.88 -9.04 9.21
N THR A 426 -8.97 -8.47 9.71
CA THR A 426 -10.14 -8.10 8.92
C THR A 426 -9.77 -7.15 7.79
N TRP A 427 -9.05 -6.06 8.06
CA TRP A 427 -8.73 -5.07 7.01
C TRP A 427 -7.61 -5.50 6.07
N ARG A 428 -6.78 -6.48 6.45
CA ARG A 428 -5.79 -7.08 5.53
C ARG A 428 -6.48 -7.64 4.29
N VAL A 429 -7.70 -8.19 4.45
CA VAL A 429 -8.49 -8.80 3.38
C VAL A 429 -9.53 -7.82 2.82
N ALA A 430 -10.23 -7.07 3.67
CA ALA A 430 -11.37 -6.24 3.24
C ALA A 430 -11.03 -5.31 2.07
N TYR A 431 -9.88 -4.65 2.11
CA TYR A 431 -9.45 -3.72 1.06
C TYR A 431 -8.97 -4.40 -0.22
N THR A 432 -8.69 -5.71 -0.22
CA THR A 432 -8.33 -6.45 -1.44
C THR A 432 -9.54 -6.79 -2.31
N ILE A 433 -10.76 -6.71 -1.77
CA ILE A 433 -11.98 -7.13 -2.45
C ILE A 433 -12.39 -6.09 -3.49
N GLU A 434 -11.95 -6.29 -4.74
CA GLU A 434 -12.19 -5.36 -5.83
C GLU A 434 -13.68 -5.06 -6.07
N PRO A 435 -14.60 -6.06 -6.09
CA PRO A 435 -16.03 -5.80 -6.29
C PRO A 435 -16.64 -4.82 -5.29
N VAL A 436 -16.12 -4.75 -4.06
CA VAL A 436 -16.56 -3.77 -3.05
C VAL A 436 -16.10 -2.36 -3.44
N ARG A 437 -14.86 -2.23 -3.92
CA ARG A 437 -14.36 -0.94 -4.42
C ARG A 437 -15.13 -0.46 -5.65
N GLU A 438 -15.50 -1.36 -6.57
CA GLU A 438 -16.40 -1.03 -7.68
C GLU A 438 -17.78 -0.57 -7.20
N TRP A 439 -18.35 -1.27 -6.21
CA TRP A 439 -19.67 -0.92 -5.68
C TRP A 439 -19.71 0.51 -5.15
N ILE A 440 -18.68 0.94 -4.42
CA ILE A 440 -18.58 2.32 -3.89
C ILE A 440 -18.65 3.32 -5.03
N PHE A 441 -17.85 3.15 -6.08
CA PHE A 441 -17.75 4.10 -7.20
C PHE A 441 -19.02 4.15 -8.07
N ARG A 442 -19.93 3.18 -7.96
CA ARG A 442 -21.26 3.21 -8.59
C ARG A 442 -22.25 4.09 -7.83
N GLN A 443 -21.90 4.57 -6.62
CA GLN A 443 -22.79 5.38 -5.80
C GLN A 443 -22.61 6.86 -6.09
N GLN A 444 -23.72 7.60 -6.07
CA GLN A 444 -23.78 9.07 -6.15
C GLN A 444 -24.80 9.56 -5.15
N ARG A 445 -24.68 10.80 -4.70
CA ARG A 445 -25.70 11.46 -3.86
C ARG A 445 -26.96 11.70 -4.64
#